data_1085dd9fdd459fee5f2137e819fd4a4a
#
_entry.id   1085dd9fdd459fee5f2137e819fd4a4a
#
_cell.length_a   1.000
_cell.length_b   1.000
_cell.length_c   1.000
_cell.angle_alpha   90.00
_cell.angle_beta   90.00
_cell.angle_gamma   90.00
#
_symmetry.space_group_name_H-M   'P 1'
#
loop_
_entity.id
_entity.type
_entity.pdbx_description
1 polymer ?
#
loop_
_entity_poly.entity_id
_entity_poly.type
_entity_poly.pdbx_seq_one_letter_code
_entity_poly.pdbx_strand_id
1 'polypeptide(L)'
;MTERKSKHKVIGIVCAGLHDTGAQNTLHALIKTANAKGFKVIVIANFTYYGIEYSPAETEIFKLIDKPVTDGLILMPESIKSTEVWESILNSAKASGLPFVCVDRDVPECVSITFDYGGAFEQVVRHMVEVHKPKRINFIGGMENNSFSEERLNVFKKVLADNGREFEPERFGYGQFWENPTIEVLDKFYGSGLEPPDAIICVNDTEAMTVCNYLRNRRITVPRDVIVSGFDGIEEEKYTSPRLTTAEIDLDGMSKKAVGLLEQLMNGEQPEERLTVIPYSLRISQSCGCMPTDEGDKVNKLLELFLARKNSERHERRMFEYIAHTDSLNSYEQLTELLPQFCECPAWCCIEKDYLRGDESDEEQTGGNGETILAAHCKNRGNEKFKDTYVFNVPIGRDELLPGLDDIFDQYNALLFAPLSYQGRFMGYLASAIDSEGFDFLFVQRLISNTNQIFETLKTKIRLQKAYTKVADMHMRDPMTGIYNRRGFYMRMADLTESGANSFYLFSVDLDKLKYINDTFGHYAGDKAIIAAANIVSRAAGEDAVCARFGGDEFIVVIPEGGHAESYIERVNTEAARFNSSKQEPFELGVSIGNANLKITDRDNIDIAMKAADKKMYECKRRHHAERKS
;
A
#
# COMPACT_ATOMS: atom_id res chain seq x y z
N MET A 1 28.99 -12.39 -11.27
CA MET A 1 28.11 -12.93 -10.21
C MET A 1 28.83 -12.76 -8.88
N THR A 2 28.39 -11.85 -8.05
CA THR A 2 28.88 -11.70 -6.67
C THR A 2 28.42 -12.93 -5.89
N GLU A 3 29.33 -13.68 -5.29
CA GLU A 3 28.99 -14.84 -4.46
C GLU A 3 28.07 -14.39 -3.33
N ARG A 4 26.84 -14.92 -3.36
CA ARG A 4 25.86 -14.74 -2.29
C ARG A 4 26.41 -15.40 -1.02
N LYS A 5 26.48 -14.64 0.07
CA LYS A 5 26.89 -15.13 1.41
C LYS A 5 25.72 -15.55 2.29
N SER A 6 24.57 -15.97 1.71
CA SER A 6 23.44 -16.41 2.54
C SER A 6 23.72 -17.81 3.11
N LYS A 7 23.35 -17.99 4.36
CA LYS A 7 23.42 -19.24 5.14
C LYS A 7 22.35 -20.25 4.67
N HIS A 8 21.27 -19.78 4.02
CA HIS A 8 20.12 -20.58 3.61
C HIS A 8 20.01 -20.66 2.09
N LYS A 9 19.52 -21.79 1.56
CA LYS A 9 19.05 -21.89 0.19
C LYS A 9 17.61 -21.37 0.12
N VAL A 10 17.35 -20.42 -0.78
CA VAL A 10 16.07 -19.71 -0.86
C VAL A 10 15.44 -19.88 -2.22
N ILE A 11 14.18 -20.30 -2.24
CA ILE A 11 13.34 -20.38 -3.45
C ILE A 11 12.41 -19.17 -3.48
N GLY A 12 12.36 -18.47 -4.63
CA GLY A 12 11.36 -17.46 -4.92
C GLY A 12 10.13 -18.07 -5.56
N ILE A 13 8.93 -17.77 -5.07
CA ILE A 13 7.66 -18.10 -5.72
C ILE A 13 7.00 -16.81 -6.17
N VAL A 14 6.66 -16.71 -7.46
CA VAL A 14 6.06 -15.51 -8.07
C VAL A 14 4.65 -15.83 -8.51
N CYS A 15 3.67 -15.12 -7.95
CA CYS A 15 2.26 -15.34 -8.24
C CYS A 15 1.44 -14.04 -8.10
N ALA A 16 0.17 -14.09 -8.49
CA ALA A 16 -0.79 -13.01 -8.32
C ALA A 16 -2.14 -13.57 -7.86
N GLY A 17 -3.10 -12.68 -7.59
CA GLY A 17 -4.47 -13.08 -7.31
C GLY A 17 -4.62 -13.93 -6.05
N LEU A 18 -3.88 -13.64 -4.98
CA LEU A 18 -3.94 -14.38 -3.71
C LEU A 18 -5.29 -14.25 -2.95
N HIS A 19 -6.31 -13.68 -3.57
CA HIS A 19 -7.70 -13.77 -3.10
C HIS A 19 -8.37 -15.08 -3.55
N ASP A 20 -7.83 -15.76 -4.56
CA ASP A 20 -8.34 -17.03 -5.08
C ASP A 20 -7.84 -18.21 -4.25
N THR A 21 -8.78 -19.05 -3.78
CA THR A 21 -8.48 -20.21 -2.91
C THR A 21 -7.62 -21.25 -3.63
N GLY A 22 -7.79 -21.43 -4.94
CA GLY A 22 -6.98 -22.35 -5.74
C GLY A 22 -5.52 -21.92 -5.79
N ALA A 23 -5.26 -20.63 -6.03
CA ALA A 23 -3.92 -20.07 -6.00
C ALA A 23 -3.28 -20.18 -4.60
N GLN A 24 -4.06 -19.92 -3.54
CA GLN A 24 -3.60 -20.09 -2.15
C GLN A 24 -3.22 -21.54 -1.85
N ASN A 25 -4.05 -22.51 -2.22
CA ASN A 25 -3.79 -23.93 -1.98
C ASN A 25 -2.56 -24.42 -2.73
N THR A 26 -2.38 -23.99 -3.99
CA THR A 26 -1.18 -24.27 -4.79
C THR A 26 0.07 -23.70 -4.13
N LEU A 27 0.00 -22.45 -3.68
CA LEU A 27 1.10 -21.78 -2.99
C LEU A 27 1.45 -22.48 -1.66
N HIS A 28 0.45 -22.84 -0.86
CA HIS A 28 0.67 -23.58 0.40
C HIS A 28 1.36 -24.94 0.15
N ALA A 29 0.93 -25.70 -0.86
CA ALA A 29 1.55 -26.96 -1.21
C ALA A 29 3.02 -26.80 -1.62
N LEU A 30 3.33 -25.78 -2.40
CA LEU A 30 4.70 -25.44 -2.82
C LEU A 30 5.57 -25.04 -1.62
N ILE A 31 5.07 -24.16 -0.73
CA ILE A 31 5.79 -23.72 0.47
C ILE A 31 6.08 -24.92 1.39
N LYS A 32 5.07 -25.74 1.66
CA LYS A 32 5.19 -26.95 2.51
C LYS A 32 6.25 -27.90 1.97
N THR A 33 6.23 -28.16 0.68
CA THR A 33 7.19 -29.06 0.03
C THR A 33 8.61 -28.49 0.01
N ALA A 34 8.76 -27.18 -0.30
CA ALA A 34 10.06 -26.52 -0.26
C ALA A 34 10.68 -26.56 1.14
N ASN A 35 9.88 -26.22 2.16
CA ASN A 35 10.31 -26.24 3.57
C ASN A 35 10.69 -27.66 4.03
N ALA A 36 9.95 -28.69 3.62
CA ALA A 36 10.26 -30.09 3.94
C ALA A 36 11.61 -30.54 3.35
N LYS A 37 12.07 -29.92 2.25
CA LYS A 37 13.40 -30.14 1.66
C LYS A 37 14.48 -29.21 2.23
N GLY A 38 14.15 -28.36 3.19
CA GLY A 38 15.10 -27.45 3.84
C GLY A 38 15.31 -26.11 3.12
N PHE A 39 14.53 -25.81 2.09
CA PHE A 39 14.56 -24.49 1.45
C PHE A 39 13.78 -23.46 2.27
N LYS A 40 14.26 -22.24 2.29
CA LYS A 40 13.49 -21.08 2.70
C LYS A 40 12.73 -20.51 1.50
N VAL A 41 11.59 -19.87 1.73
CA VAL A 41 10.72 -19.43 0.65
C VAL A 41 10.47 -17.92 0.73
N ILE A 42 10.62 -17.24 -0.41
CA ILE A 42 10.18 -15.87 -0.63
C ILE A 42 9.02 -15.91 -1.63
N VAL A 43 7.86 -15.46 -1.20
CA VAL A 43 6.70 -15.29 -2.07
C VAL A 43 6.62 -13.82 -2.50
N ILE A 44 6.67 -13.55 -3.79
CA ILE A 44 6.48 -12.22 -4.38
C ILE A 44 5.13 -12.22 -5.05
N ALA A 45 4.17 -11.49 -4.50
CA ALA A 45 2.80 -11.57 -4.95
C ALA A 45 2.05 -10.25 -4.86
N ASN A 46 0.97 -10.12 -5.66
CA ASN A 46 -0.03 -9.10 -5.49
C ASN A 46 -1.42 -9.72 -5.22
N PHE A 47 -2.36 -8.86 -4.82
CA PHE A 47 -3.75 -9.24 -4.50
C PHE A 47 -4.75 -8.76 -5.55
N THR A 48 -4.31 -8.49 -6.79
CA THR A 48 -5.18 -7.92 -7.83
C THR A 48 -6.33 -8.84 -8.19
N TYR A 49 -7.51 -8.26 -8.33
CA TYR A 49 -8.75 -8.99 -8.61
C TYR A 49 -8.85 -9.42 -10.08
N TYR A 50 -9.53 -10.55 -10.32
CA TYR A 50 -9.90 -11.01 -11.66
C TYR A 50 -10.72 -9.93 -12.40
N GLY A 51 -10.31 -9.57 -13.62
CA GLY A 51 -11.05 -8.65 -14.48
C GLY A 51 -10.82 -7.15 -14.23
N ILE A 52 -10.01 -6.79 -13.24
CA ILE A 52 -9.53 -5.42 -13.06
C ILE A 52 -8.17 -5.29 -13.73
N GLU A 53 -7.94 -4.22 -14.49
CA GLU A 53 -6.63 -3.90 -15.03
C GLU A 53 -5.62 -3.76 -13.88
N TYR A 54 -4.44 -4.37 -14.03
CA TYR A 54 -3.37 -4.24 -13.06
C TYR A 54 -2.97 -2.78 -12.91
N SER A 55 -2.92 -2.29 -11.69
CA SER A 55 -2.28 -1.01 -11.42
C SER A 55 -0.78 -1.16 -11.68
N PRO A 56 -0.17 -0.31 -12.54
CA PRO A 56 1.28 -0.34 -12.76
C PRO A 56 2.08 -0.29 -11.45
N ALA A 57 1.57 0.40 -10.45
CA ALA A 57 2.19 0.48 -9.13
C ALA A 57 2.20 -0.86 -8.38
N GLU A 58 1.17 -1.68 -8.52
CA GLU A 58 1.15 -3.00 -7.87
C GLU A 58 2.11 -3.99 -8.52
N THR A 59 2.38 -3.83 -9.82
CA THR A 59 3.30 -4.70 -10.56
C THR A 59 4.77 -4.41 -10.27
N GLU A 60 5.09 -3.26 -9.69
CA GLU A 60 6.45 -2.91 -9.25
C GLU A 60 7.03 -3.94 -8.25
N ILE A 61 6.18 -4.63 -7.49
CA ILE A 61 6.62 -5.68 -6.56
C ILE A 61 7.42 -6.78 -7.27
N PHE A 62 7.09 -7.09 -8.51
CA PHE A 62 7.76 -8.15 -9.26
C PHE A 62 9.22 -7.80 -9.62
N LYS A 63 9.62 -6.53 -9.54
CA LYS A 63 11.03 -6.12 -9.67
C LYS A 63 11.92 -6.65 -8.54
N LEU A 64 11.34 -7.13 -7.45
CA LEU A 64 12.09 -7.80 -6.39
C LEU A 64 12.76 -9.11 -6.86
N ILE A 65 12.33 -9.67 -7.98
CA ILE A 65 12.98 -10.82 -8.64
C ILE A 65 14.42 -10.49 -9.02
N ASP A 66 14.70 -9.25 -9.39
CA ASP A 66 16.03 -8.80 -9.82
C ASP A 66 17.05 -8.71 -8.68
N LYS A 67 16.59 -8.81 -7.42
CA LYS A 67 17.47 -8.79 -6.26
C LYS A 67 18.13 -10.16 -6.03
N PRO A 68 19.44 -10.23 -5.74
CA PRO A 68 20.21 -11.48 -5.65
C PRO A 68 19.97 -12.24 -4.33
N VAL A 69 18.70 -12.46 -3.97
CA VAL A 69 18.32 -13.10 -2.69
C VAL A 69 17.76 -14.51 -2.83
N THR A 70 17.40 -14.95 -4.04
CA THR A 70 16.89 -16.29 -4.33
C THR A 70 17.91 -17.11 -5.10
N ASP A 71 17.86 -18.45 -4.96
CA ASP A 71 18.72 -19.39 -5.67
C ASP A 71 17.99 -20.05 -6.86
N GLY A 72 16.67 -19.93 -6.92
CA GLY A 72 15.83 -20.43 -8.00
C GLY A 72 14.40 -19.93 -7.84
N LEU A 73 13.61 -20.01 -8.91
CA LEU A 73 12.25 -19.46 -8.96
C LEU A 73 11.21 -20.51 -9.37
N ILE A 74 10.03 -20.41 -8.77
CA ILE A 74 8.80 -21.06 -9.24
C ILE A 74 7.85 -19.95 -9.68
N LEU A 75 7.45 -19.97 -10.95
CA LEU A 75 6.54 -18.99 -11.53
C LEU A 75 5.16 -19.60 -11.72
N MET A 76 4.10 -18.88 -11.34
CA MET A 76 2.70 -19.31 -11.47
C MET A 76 1.98 -18.47 -12.54
N PRO A 77 2.21 -18.71 -13.84
CA PRO A 77 1.72 -17.84 -14.92
C PRO A 77 0.20 -17.76 -15.03
N GLU A 78 -0.56 -18.82 -14.68
CA GLU A 78 -2.02 -18.78 -14.72
C GLU A 78 -2.62 -17.85 -13.66
N SER A 79 -1.92 -17.57 -12.58
CA SER A 79 -2.33 -16.58 -11.59
C SER A 79 -2.18 -15.13 -12.09
N ILE A 80 -1.33 -14.91 -13.13
CA ILE A 80 -1.00 -13.59 -13.69
C ILE A 80 -1.78 -13.38 -14.98
N LYS A 81 -2.91 -12.66 -14.92
CA LYS A 81 -3.83 -12.54 -16.05
C LYS A 81 -3.40 -11.54 -17.11
N SER A 82 -2.55 -10.56 -16.79
CA SER A 82 -2.01 -9.61 -17.78
C SER A 82 -0.83 -10.22 -18.54
N THR A 83 -0.94 -10.28 -19.85
CA THR A 83 0.14 -10.75 -20.73
C THR A 83 1.39 -9.88 -20.60
N GLU A 84 1.23 -8.56 -20.55
CA GLU A 84 2.34 -7.61 -20.42
C GLU A 84 3.12 -7.83 -19.10
N VAL A 85 2.40 -7.97 -17.98
CA VAL A 85 3.01 -8.23 -16.67
C VAL A 85 3.71 -9.58 -16.65
N TRP A 86 3.07 -10.61 -17.22
CA TRP A 86 3.68 -11.93 -17.34
C TRP A 86 4.98 -11.91 -18.17
N GLU A 87 4.97 -11.26 -19.33
CA GLU A 87 6.17 -11.13 -20.18
C GLU A 87 7.29 -10.39 -19.45
N SER A 88 6.97 -9.34 -18.69
CA SER A 88 7.95 -8.63 -17.87
C SER A 88 8.57 -9.55 -16.81
N ILE A 89 7.77 -10.32 -16.08
CA ILE A 89 8.24 -11.28 -15.06
C ILE A 89 9.13 -12.37 -15.72
N LEU A 90 8.70 -12.93 -16.84
CA LEU A 90 9.45 -13.96 -17.55
C LEU A 90 10.80 -13.42 -18.05
N ASN A 91 10.83 -12.19 -18.55
CA ASN A 91 12.05 -11.54 -19.01
C ASN A 91 13.01 -11.27 -17.84
N SER A 92 12.53 -10.79 -16.69
CA SER A 92 13.34 -10.64 -15.46
C SER A 92 13.90 -11.98 -14.99
N ALA A 93 13.07 -13.03 -14.94
CA ALA A 93 13.51 -14.36 -14.57
C ALA A 93 14.60 -14.90 -15.50
N LYS A 94 14.45 -14.73 -16.81
CA LYS A 94 15.48 -15.11 -17.81
C LYS A 94 16.77 -14.28 -17.65
N ALA A 95 16.64 -12.98 -17.44
CA ALA A 95 17.78 -12.06 -17.30
C ALA A 95 18.57 -12.30 -16.00
N SER A 96 17.92 -12.75 -14.93
CA SER A 96 18.58 -13.08 -13.67
C SER A 96 19.57 -14.24 -13.79
N GLY A 97 19.39 -15.11 -14.79
CA GLY A 97 20.17 -16.33 -14.99
C GLY A 97 19.91 -17.39 -13.92
N LEU A 98 18.90 -17.21 -13.09
CA LEU A 98 18.49 -18.20 -12.10
C LEU A 98 17.71 -19.36 -12.75
N PRO A 99 17.85 -20.58 -12.26
CA PRO A 99 16.99 -21.69 -12.67
C PRO A 99 15.56 -21.43 -12.23
N PHE A 100 14.59 -21.73 -13.12
CA PHE A 100 13.19 -21.59 -12.78
C PHE A 100 12.29 -22.66 -13.42
N VAL A 101 11.13 -22.87 -12.80
CA VAL A 101 10.07 -23.80 -13.22
C VAL A 101 8.76 -23.02 -13.30
N CYS A 102 7.99 -23.21 -14.39
CA CYS A 102 6.64 -22.67 -14.54
C CYS A 102 5.61 -23.72 -14.09
N VAL A 103 4.62 -23.30 -13.33
CA VAL A 103 3.54 -24.18 -12.81
C VAL A 103 2.20 -23.69 -13.32
N ASP A 104 1.36 -24.63 -13.75
CA ASP A 104 0.00 -24.42 -14.25
C ASP A 104 -0.10 -23.79 -15.65
N ARG A 105 1.01 -23.77 -16.42
CA ARG A 105 1.00 -23.40 -17.85
C ARG A 105 2.19 -24.01 -18.57
N ASP A 106 1.98 -24.52 -19.79
CA ASP A 106 3.08 -24.80 -20.70
C ASP A 106 3.65 -23.49 -21.25
N VAL A 107 4.85 -23.13 -20.81
CA VAL A 107 5.58 -21.96 -21.28
C VAL A 107 6.65 -22.43 -22.26
N PRO A 108 6.62 -22.01 -23.53
CA PRO A 108 7.61 -22.44 -24.52
C PRO A 108 9.05 -22.24 -24.05
N GLU A 109 9.90 -23.23 -24.33
CA GLU A 109 11.32 -23.24 -23.97
C GLU A 109 11.65 -23.28 -22.46
N CYS A 110 10.63 -23.28 -21.59
CA CYS A 110 10.82 -23.34 -20.15
C CYS A 110 10.40 -24.70 -19.59
N VAL A 111 11.06 -25.13 -18.50
CA VAL A 111 10.61 -26.31 -17.75
C VAL A 111 9.26 -25.98 -17.11
N SER A 112 8.26 -26.77 -17.49
CA SER A 112 6.87 -26.45 -17.16
C SER A 112 6.13 -27.65 -16.57
N ILE A 113 5.20 -27.37 -15.67
CA ILE A 113 4.21 -28.32 -15.16
C ILE A 113 2.84 -27.78 -15.54
N THR A 114 2.00 -28.63 -16.12
CA THR A 114 0.60 -28.31 -16.39
C THR A 114 -0.31 -29.43 -15.89
N PHE A 115 -1.61 -29.21 -15.97
CA PHE A 115 -2.60 -30.17 -15.55
C PHE A 115 -3.38 -30.71 -16.73
N ASP A 116 -3.82 -31.98 -16.65
CA ASP A 116 -4.71 -32.59 -17.65
C ASP A 116 -6.17 -32.21 -17.39
N TYR A 117 -6.50 -30.94 -17.66
CA TYR A 117 -7.84 -30.40 -17.45
C TYR A 117 -8.91 -31.13 -18.30
N GLY A 118 -8.61 -31.36 -19.55
CA GLY A 118 -9.53 -32.02 -20.48
C GLY A 118 -9.80 -33.47 -20.12
N GLY A 119 -8.73 -34.25 -19.88
CA GLY A 119 -8.85 -35.66 -19.49
C GLY A 119 -9.52 -35.84 -18.11
N ALA A 120 -9.26 -34.94 -17.18
CA ALA A 120 -9.91 -34.94 -15.89
C ALA A 120 -11.43 -34.66 -15.99
N PHE A 121 -11.83 -33.65 -16.76
CA PHE A 121 -13.23 -33.36 -16.99
C PHE A 121 -13.93 -34.48 -17.76
N GLU A 122 -13.24 -35.13 -18.69
CA GLU A 122 -13.77 -36.32 -19.39
C GLU A 122 -14.12 -37.43 -18.39
N GLN A 123 -13.30 -37.68 -17.37
CA GLN A 123 -13.60 -38.69 -16.33
C GLN A 123 -14.89 -38.34 -15.56
N VAL A 124 -15.09 -37.06 -15.18
CA VAL A 124 -16.32 -36.62 -14.52
C VAL A 124 -17.53 -36.85 -15.40
N VAL A 125 -17.46 -36.39 -16.68
CA VAL A 125 -18.59 -36.51 -17.62
C VAL A 125 -18.89 -37.98 -17.91
N ARG A 126 -17.87 -38.83 -18.13
CA ARG A 126 -18.07 -40.27 -18.34
C ARG A 126 -18.71 -40.93 -17.12
N HIS A 127 -18.29 -40.62 -15.91
CA HIS A 127 -18.93 -41.13 -14.71
C HIS A 127 -20.43 -40.77 -14.67
N MET A 128 -20.77 -39.51 -14.94
CA MET A 128 -22.16 -39.05 -14.93
C MET A 128 -22.99 -39.70 -16.05
N VAL A 129 -22.45 -39.86 -17.24
CA VAL A 129 -23.17 -40.36 -18.42
C VAL A 129 -23.23 -41.89 -18.45
N GLU A 130 -22.13 -42.57 -18.20
CA GLU A 130 -21.98 -44.04 -18.40
C GLU A 130 -22.42 -44.84 -17.19
N VAL A 131 -22.16 -44.34 -15.97
CA VAL A 131 -22.51 -45.03 -14.72
C VAL A 131 -23.99 -44.79 -14.36
N HIS A 132 -24.39 -43.51 -14.36
CA HIS A 132 -25.77 -43.12 -13.94
C HIS A 132 -26.81 -43.16 -15.06
N LYS A 133 -26.38 -43.09 -16.31
CA LYS A 133 -27.22 -43.18 -17.52
C LYS A 133 -28.49 -42.29 -17.48
N PRO A 134 -28.35 -41.00 -17.08
CA PRO A 134 -29.51 -40.09 -17.03
C PRO A 134 -30.10 -39.91 -18.42
N LYS A 135 -31.42 -39.77 -18.51
CA LYS A 135 -32.10 -39.55 -19.80
C LYS A 135 -31.89 -38.12 -20.30
N ARG A 136 -32.00 -37.15 -19.41
CA ARG A 136 -31.96 -35.71 -19.71
C ARG A 136 -30.76 -35.09 -18.94
N ILE A 137 -29.86 -34.51 -19.67
CA ILE A 137 -28.67 -33.90 -19.11
C ILE A 137 -28.64 -32.42 -19.46
N ASN A 138 -28.63 -31.58 -18.43
CA ASN A 138 -28.31 -30.17 -18.64
C ASN A 138 -26.80 -29.93 -18.38
N PHE A 139 -26.21 -29.06 -19.16
CA PHE A 139 -24.80 -28.69 -19.03
C PHE A 139 -24.71 -27.18 -18.80
N ILE A 140 -23.97 -26.77 -17.75
CA ILE A 140 -23.66 -25.39 -17.44
C ILE A 140 -22.18 -25.18 -17.73
N GLY A 141 -21.89 -24.36 -18.77
CA GLY A 141 -20.56 -23.98 -19.23
C GLY A 141 -20.05 -22.73 -18.54
N GLY A 142 -18.74 -22.49 -18.63
CA GLY A 142 -18.11 -21.28 -18.08
C GLY A 142 -18.39 -20.03 -18.92
N MET A 143 -17.38 -19.28 -19.27
CA MET A 143 -17.50 -18.10 -20.16
C MET A 143 -17.43 -18.50 -21.62
N GLU A 144 -18.25 -17.89 -22.44
CA GLU A 144 -18.19 -18.01 -23.90
C GLU A 144 -16.82 -17.51 -24.42
N ASN A 145 -16.23 -18.23 -25.39
CA ASN A 145 -14.91 -17.96 -25.96
C ASN A 145 -13.72 -18.06 -24.95
N ASN A 146 -13.92 -18.58 -23.76
CA ASN A 146 -12.85 -18.91 -22.83
C ASN A 146 -12.32 -20.31 -23.15
N SER A 147 -10.98 -20.46 -23.29
CA SER A 147 -10.34 -21.71 -23.69
C SER A 147 -10.70 -22.90 -22.79
N PHE A 148 -10.70 -22.73 -21.48
CA PHE A 148 -11.08 -23.78 -20.52
C PHE A 148 -12.56 -24.15 -20.62
N SER A 149 -13.44 -23.16 -20.82
CA SER A 149 -14.88 -23.38 -20.98
C SER A 149 -15.19 -24.14 -22.26
N GLU A 150 -14.58 -23.73 -23.37
CA GLU A 150 -14.78 -24.38 -24.68
C GLU A 150 -14.18 -25.80 -24.72
N GLU A 151 -13.03 -26.01 -24.10
CA GLU A 151 -12.44 -27.35 -23.97
C GLU A 151 -13.41 -28.29 -23.23
N ARG A 152 -13.95 -27.89 -22.07
CA ARG A 152 -14.91 -28.68 -21.29
C ARG A 152 -16.22 -28.92 -22.03
N LEU A 153 -16.72 -27.93 -22.78
CA LEU A 153 -17.88 -28.11 -23.65
C LEU A 153 -17.62 -29.14 -24.77
N ASN A 154 -16.44 -29.09 -25.39
CA ASN A 154 -16.06 -30.05 -26.43
C ASN A 154 -15.91 -31.47 -25.86
N VAL A 155 -15.33 -31.60 -24.66
CA VAL A 155 -15.27 -32.88 -23.93
C VAL A 155 -16.66 -33.42 -23.65
N PHE A 156 -17.58 -32.57 -23.17
CA PHE A 156 -18.97 -32.99 -22.93
C PHE A 156 -19.64 -33.49 -24.21
N LYS A 157 -19.54 -32.75 -25.32
CA LYS A 157 -20.09 -33.15 -26.63
C LYS A 157 -19.50 -34.47 -27.12
N LYS A 158 -18.18 -34.65 -26.96
CA LYS A 158 -17.47 -35.89 -27.30
C LYS A 158 -18.03 -37.08 -26.54
N VAL A 159 -18.13 -36.98 -25.22
CA VAL A 159 -18.64 -38.09 -24.39
C VAL A 159 -20.10 -38.43 -24.72
N LEU A 160 -20.96 -37.44 -25.01
CA LEU A 160 -22.32 -37.70 -25.49
C LEU A 160 -22.28 -38.50 -26.80
N ALA A 161 -21.50 -38.08 -27.81
CA ALA A 161 -21.39 -38.74 -29.08
C ALA A 161 -20.83 -40.19 -28.95
N ASP A 162 -19.81 -40.40 -28.11
CA ASP A 162 -19.26 -41.74 -27.80
C ASP A 162 -20.34 -42.69 -27.23
N ASN A 163 -21.36 -42.13 -26.55
CA ASN A 163 -22.49 -42.86 -25.97
C ASN A 163 -23.75 -42.85 -26.85
N GLY A 164 -23.63 -42.47 -28.14
CA GLY A 164 -24.70 -42.47 -29.11
C GLY A 164 -25.79 -41.41 -28.80
N ARG A 165 -25.45 -40.33 -28.17
CA ARG A 165 -26.40 -39.25 -27.75
C ARG A 165 -26.04 -37.96 -28.51
N GLU A 166 -27.08 -37.23 -28.88
CA GLU A 166 -26.94 -35.90 -29.49
C GLU A 166 -26.83 -34.81 -28.42
N PHE A 167 -26.12 -33.75 -28.74
CA PHE A 167 -26.06 -32.55 -27.95
C PHE A 167 -27.32 -31.70 -28.17
N GLU A 168 -28.03 -31.38 -27.11
CA GLU A 168 -29.25 -30.58 -27.10
C GLU A 168 -28.92 -29.13 -26.72
N PRO A 169 -28.85 -28.16 -27.67
CA PRO A 169 -28.48 -26.78 -27.37
C PRO A 169 -29.37 -26.08 -26.34
N GLU A 170 -30.66 -26.44 -26.27
CA GLU A 170 -31.61 -25.89 -25.30
C GLU A 170 -31.34 -26.33 -23.85
N ARG A 171 -30.54 -27.38 -23.66
CA ARG A 171 -30.09 -27.89 -22.35
C ARG A 171 -28.69 -27.42 -21.97
N PHE A 172 -28.18 -26.41 -22.69
CA PHE A 172 -26.90 -25.79 -22.45
C PHE A 172 -27.06 -24.30 -22.14
N GLY A 173 -26.19 -23.77 -21.23
CA GLY A 173 -26.05 -22.34 -20.98
C GLY A 173 -24.71 -22.01 -20.34
N TYR A 174 -24.23 -20.79 -20.55
CA TYR A 174 -22.99 -20.29 -19.95
C TYR A 174 -23.27 -19.67 -18.58
N GLY A 175 -22.78 -20.29 -17.50
CA GLY A 175 -22.87 -19.83 -16.11
C GLY A 175 -21.74 -18.89 -15.72
N GLN A 176 -20.81 -18.61 -16.65
CA GLN A 176 -19.68 -17.66 -16.50
C GLN A 176 -18.77 -17.95 -15.30
N PHE A 177 -18.75 -19.18 -14.80
CA PHE A 177 -18.05 -19.65 -13.60
C PHE A 177 -18.59 -19.09 -12.27
N TRP A 178 -19.67 -18.28 -12.25
CA TRP A 178 -20.15 -17.54 -11.08
C TRP A 178 -21.60 -17.83 -10.71
N GLU A 179 -21.96 -17.51 -9.46
CA GLU A 179 -23.29 -17.78 -8.88
C GLU A 179 -24.43 -17.12 -9.67
N ASN A 180 -24.41 -15.80 -9.88
CA ASN A 180 -25.53 -15.08 -10.47
C ASN A 180 -25.84 -15.51 -11.92
N PRO A 181 -24.86 -15.59 -12.83
CA PRO A 181 -25.12 -16.10 -14.19
C PRO A 181 -25.62 -17.55 -14.20
N THR A 182 -25.12 -18.39 -13.30
CA THR A 182 -25.60 -19.77 -13.13
C THR A 182 -27.07 -19.80 -12.76
N ILE A 183 -27.53 -18.92 -11.86
CA ILE A 183 -28.96 -18.80 -11.49
C ILE A 183 -29.80 -18.41 -12.72
N GLU A 184 -29.32 -17.46 -13.54
CA GLU A 184 -30.02 -17.05 -14.77
C GLU A 184 -30.15 -18.22 -15.77
N VAL A 185 -29.15 -19.06 -15.91
CA VAL A 185 -29.19 -20.27 -16.73
C VAL A 185 -30.22 -21.27 -16.17
N LEU A 186 -30.22 -21.47 -14.86
CA LEU A 186 -31.18 -22.35 -14.19
C LEU A 186 -32.62 -21.85 -14.34
N ASP A 187 -32.87 -20.55 -14.22
CA ASP A 187 -34.19 -19.96 -14.42
C ASP A 187 -34.66 -20.15 -15.88
N LYS A 188 -33.77 -20.10 -16.86
CA LYS A 188 -34.11 -20.47 -18.27
C LYS A 188 -34.46 -21.94 -18.38
N PHE A 189 -33.67 -22.86 -17.81
CA PHE A 189 -33.93 -24.30 -17.88
C PHE A 189 -35.30 -24.67 -17.27
N TYR A 190 -35.64 -24.13 -16.10
CA TYR A 190 -36.87 -24.43 -15.39
C TYR A 190 -38.06 -23.58 -15.85
N GLY A 191 -37.83 -22.47 -16.58
CA GLY A 191 -38.87 -21.59 -17.15
C GLY A 191 -39.20 -21.87 -18.61
N SER A 192 -38.41 -22.68 -19.33
CA SER A 192 -38.55 -22.94 -20.77
C SER A 192 -39.67 -23.91 -21.17
N GLY A 193 -40.29 -24.59 -20.18
CA GLY A 193 -41.25 -25.67 -20.45
C GLY A 193 -40.57 -27.01 -20.83
N LEU A 194 -39.26 -27.10 -20.82
CA LEU A 194 -38.54 -28.36 -20.97
C LEU A 194 -38.82 -29.29 -19.79
N GLU A 195 -38.79 -30.59 -20.04
CA GLU A 195 -38.83 -31.56 -18.95
C GLU A 195 -37.61 -31.38 -18.02
N PRO A 196 -37.77 -31.45 -16.69
CA PRO A 196 -36.70 -31.32 -15.73
C PRO A 196 -35.53 -32.28 -16.04
N PRO A 197 -34.28 -31.88 -15.82
CA PRO A 197 -33.11 -32.74 -16.03
C PRO A 197 -33.05 -33.85 -14.96
N ASP A 198 -32.49 -34.99 -15.36
CA ASP A 198 -32.08 -36.05 -14.42
C ASP A 198 -30.63 -35.83 -13.92
N ALA A 199 -29.83 -35.09 -14.69
CA ALA A 199 -28.49 -34.71 -14.33
C ALA A 199 -28.15 -33.26 -14.73
N ILE A 200 -27.36 -32.58 -13.92
CA ILE A 200 -26.76 -31.29 -14.26
C ILE A 200 -25.25 -31.43 -14.08
N ILE A 201 -24.51 -31.21 -15.15
CA ILE A 201 -23.03 -31.22 -15.16
C ILE A 201 -22.57 -29.78 -15.27
N CYS A 202 -21.72 -29.35 -14.31
CA CYS A 202 -21.18 -28.00 -14.25
C CYS A 202 -19.68 -28.03 -14.56
N VAL A 203 -19.19 -26.96 -15.17
CA VAL A 203 -17.75 -26.85 -15.49
C VAL A 203 -16.89 -26.58 -14.27
N ASN A 204 -17.46 -26.10 -13.15
CA ASN A 204 -16.72 -25.93 -11.90
C ASN A 204 -17.61 -26.20 -10.66
N ASP A 205 -16.97 -26.24 -9.49
CA ASP A 205 -17.65 -26.51 -8.22
C ASP A 205 -18.50 -25.32 -7.75
N THR A 206 -18.13 -24.10 -8.05
CA THR A 206 -18.93 -22.91 -7.70
C THR A 206 -20.31 -22.95 -8.37
N GLU A 207 -20.36 -23.28 -9.65
CA GLU A 207 -21.64 -23.47 -10.36
C GLU A 207 -22.41 -24.66 -9.80
N ALA A 208 -21.73 -25.78 -9.51
CA ALA A 208 -22.36 -26.98 -8.95
C ALA A 208 -22.96 -26.74 -7.55
N MET A 209 -22.27 -25.97 -6.69
CA MET A 209 -22.81 -25.55 -5.39
C MET A 209 -24.03 -24.64 -5.56
N THR A 210 -23.96 -23.71 -6.51
CA THR A 210 -25.09 -22.84 -6.86
C THR A 210 -26.30 -23.65 -7.34
N VAL A 211 -26.08 -24.64 -8.20
CA VAL A 211 -27.12 -25.60 -8.64
C VAL A 211 -27.74 -26.31 -7.43
N CYS A 212 -26.92 -26.86 -6.54
CA CYS A 212 -27.44 -27.57 -5.36
C CYS A 212 -28.28 -26.66 -4.46
N ASN A 213 -27.87 -25.41 -4.27
CA ASN A 213 -28.63 -24.42 -3.49
C ASN A 213 -29.94 -24.02 -4.19
N TYR A 214 -29.89 -23.77 -5.49
CA TYR A 214 -31.05 -23.42 -6.30
C TYR A 214 -32.13 -24.53 -6.26
N LEU A 215 -31.73 -25.79 -6.43
CA LEU A 215 -32.60 -26.97 -6.39
C LEU A 215 -33.20 -27.15 -4.99
N ARG A 216 -32.38 -27.00 -3.93
CA ARG A 216 -32.86 -27.09 -2.53
C ARG A 216 -33.95 -26.05 -2.25
N ASN A 217 -33.82 -24.82 -2.71
CA ASN A 217 -34.81 -23.76 -2.53
C ASN A 217 -36.14 -24.09 -3.24
N ARG A 218 -36.12 -24.94 -4.27
CA ARG A 218 -37.30 -25.44 -4.99
C ARG A 218 -37.78 -26.80 -4.48
N ARG A 219 -37.19 -27.33 -3.39
CA ARG A 219 -37.53 -28.64 -2.80
C ARG A 219 -37.21 -29.82 -3.73
N ILE A 220 -36.27 -29.64 -4.64
CA ILE A 220 -35.72 -30.70 -5.50
C ILE A 220 -34.46 -31.25 -4.79
N THR A 221 -34.41 -32.56 -4.58
CA THR A 221 -33.41 -33.21 -3.77
C THR A 221 -32.24 -33.73 -4.62
N VAL A 222 -31.03 -33.30 -4.34
CA VAL A 222 -29.78 -33.88 -4.88
C VAL A 222 -29.33 -34.95 -3.89
N PRO A 223 -29.03 -36.16 -4.29
CA PRO A 223 -29.00 -36.72 -5.65
C PRO A 223 -30.34 -37.41 -6.05
N ARG A 224 -31.33 -37.49 -5.20
CA ARG A 224 -32.54 -38.33 -5.42
C ARG A 224 -33.32 -37.95 -6.67
N ASP A 225 -33.56 -36.68 -6.89
CA ASP A 225 -34.37 -36.17 -8.00
C ASP A 225 -33.52 -35.74 -9.19
N VAL A 226 -32.35 -35.16 -8.92
CA VAL A 226 -31.35 -34.71 -9.91
C VAL A 226 -29.93 -34.99 -9.38
N ILE A 227 -29.08 -35.59 -10.17
CA ILE A 227 -27.66 -35.75 -9.85
C ILE A 227 -26.85 -34.54 -10.35
N VAL A 228 -25.84 -34.14 -9.61
CA VAL A 228 -25.00 -32.96 -9.93
C VAL A 228 -23.52 -33.32 -9.86
N SER A 229 -22.72 -32.77 -10.78
CA SER A 229 -21.27 -32.80 -10.70
C SER A 229 -20.66 -31.44 -10.93
N GLY A 230 -19.52 -31.18 -10.31
CA GLY A 230 -18.67 -30.03 -10.48
C GLY A 230 -17.31 -30.41 -11.06
N PHE A 231 -16.33 -29.52 -10.90
CA PHE A 231 -14.94 -29.65 -11.28
C PHE A 231 -14.10 -28.65 -10.48
N ASP A 232 -12.84 -28.90 -10.26
CA ASP A 232 -11.77 -28.16 -9.58
C ASP A 232 -11.44 -28.70 -8.18
N GLY A 233 -12.38 -29.31 -7.44
CA GLY A 233 -12.15 -29.87 -6.11
C GLY A 233 -11.88 -28.80 -5.06
N ILE A 234 -12.56 -27.64 -5.15
CA ILE A 234 -12.34 -26.52 -4.24
C ILE A 234 -12.66 -26.87 -2.78
N GLU A 235 -12.06 -26.17 -1.83
CA GLU A 235 -12.21 -26.50 -0.42
C GLU A 235 -13.64 -26.29 0.11
N GLU A 236 -14.32 -25.29 -0.39
CA GLU A 236 -15.68 -24.91 -0.01
C GLU A 236 -16.69 -26.05 -0.22
N GLU A 237 -16.47 -26.93 -1.22
CA GLU A 237 -17.33 -28.07 -1.47
C GLU A 237 -17.35 -29.07 -0.31
N LYS A 238 -16.29 -29.13 0.50
CA LYS A 238 -16.23 -29.98 1.70
C LYS A 238 -17.31 -29.63 2.72
N TYR A 239 -17.78 -28.39 2.68
CA TYR A 239 -18.83 -27.87 3.57
C TYR A 239 -20.23 -27.94 2.98
N THR A 240 -20.38 -28.43 1.74
CA THR A 240 -21.70 -28.58 1.10
C THR A 240 -22.41 -29.86 1.50
N SER A 241 -23.73 -29.85 1.40
CA SER A 241 -24.57 -31.05 1.55
C SER A 241 -25.64 -31.06 0.47
N PRO A 242 -25.59 -32.03 -0.48
CA PRO A 242 -24.64 -33.14 -0.59
C PRO A 242 -23.23 -32.66 -0.99
N ARG A 243 -22.19 -33.41 -0.59
CA ARG A 243 -20.82 -33.21 -1.02
C ARG A 243 -20.70 -33.50 -2.51
N LEU A 244 -19.95 -32.67 -3.26
CA LEU A 244 -19.89 -32.74 -4.71
C LEU A 244 -19.04 -33.92 -5.22
N THR A 245 -19.53 -34.57 -6.29
CA THR A 245 -18.71 -35.35 -7.20
C THR A 245 -17.99 -34.38 -8.13
N THR A 246 -16.66 -34.42 -8.11
CA THR A 246 -15.79 -33.46 -8.79
C THR A 246 -14.46 -34.13 -9.17
N ALA A 247 -13.60 -33.40 -9.86
CA ALA A 247 -12.20 -33.80 -10.01
C ALA A 247 -11.31 -32.82 -9.26
N GLU A 248 -10.29 -33.33 -8.60
CA GLU A 248 -9.36 -32.55 -7.78
C GLU A 248 -7.91 -32.74 -8.23
N ILE A 249 -7.10 -31.68 -8.09
CA ILE A 249 -5.68 -31.69 -8.41
C ILE A 249 -4.91 -32.42 -7.31
N ASP A 250 -3.95 -33.25 -7.69
CA ASP A 250 -2.91 -33.75 -6.78
C ASP A 250 -1.88 -32.63 -6.52
N LEU A 251 -2.24 -31.68 -5.63
CA LEU A 251 -1.35 -30.58 -5.25
C LEU A 251 -0.07 -31.05 -4.56
N ASP A 252 -0.12 -32.16 -3.84
CA ASP A 252 1.04 -32.74 -3.17
C ASP A 252 2.01 -33.35 -4.20
N GLY A 253 1.52 -34.12 -5.16
CA GLY A 253 2.31 -34.62 -6.28
C GLY A 253 2.89 -33.51 -7.16
N MET A 254 2.08 -32.51 -7.48
CA MET A 254 2.50 -31.33 -8.24
C MET A 254 3.64 -30.59 -7.54
N SER A 255 3.47 -30.26 -6.26
CA SER A 255 4.47 -29.49 -5.50
C SER A 255 5.79 -30.25 -5.34
N LYS A 256 5.74 -31.56 -5.10
CA LYS A 256 6.93 -32.42 -5.06
C LYS A 256 7.67 -32.44 -6.40
N LYS A 257 6.93 -32.49 -7.51
CA LYS A 257 7.51 -32.47 -8.85
C LYS A 257 8.11 -31.10 -9.16
N ALA A 258 7.41 -29.99 -8.85
CA ALA A 258 7.88 -28.63 -9.08
C ALA A 258 9.17 -28.31 -8.33
N VAL A 259 9.18 -28.55 -7.01
CA VAL A 259 10.38 -28.33 -6.18
C VAL A 259 11.51 -29.29 -6.56
N GLY A 260 11.19 -30.55 -6.94
CA GLY A 260 12.18 -31.51 -7.42
C GLY A 260 12.85 -31.11 -8.72
N LEU A 261 12.07 -30.63 -9.71
CA LEU A 261 12.61 -30.13 -10.98
C LEU A 261 13.48 -28.87 -10.77
N LEU A 262 13.03 -27.96 -9.89
CA LEU A 262 13.82 -26.77 -9.58
C LEU A 262 15.15 -27.16 -8.91
N GLU A 263 15.15 -28.11 -7.97
CA GLU A 263 16.36 -28.61 -7.31
C GLU A 263 17.34 -29.24 -8.30
N GLN A 264 16.87 -30.03 -9.29
CA GLN A 264 17.68 -30.56 -10.38
C GLN A 264 18.34 -29.44 -11.17
N LEU A 265 17.56 -28.44 -11.60
CA LEU A 265 18.07 -27.28 -12.34
C LEU A 265 19.11 -26.49 -11.52
N MET A 266 18.88 -26.29 -10.20
CA MET A 266 19.82 -25.62 -9.30
C MET A 266 21.15 -26.39 -9.16
N ASN A 267 21.12 -27.72 -9.30
CA ASN A 267 22.31 -28.57 -9.30
C ASN A 267 22.99 -28.66 -10.68
N GLY A 268 22.46 -27.97 -11.70
CA GLY A 268 22.98 -27.99 -13.08
C GLY A 268 22.54 -29.21 -13.89
N GLU A 269 21.59 -29.98 -13.39
CA GLU A 269 21.02 -31.14 -14.08
C GLU A 269 19.88 -30.70 -15.00
N GLN A 270 19.78 -31.28 -16.20
CA GLN A 270 18.66 -31.02 -17.11
C GLN A 270 17.59 -32.09 -16.90
N PRO A 271 16.31 -31.69 -16.75
CA PRO A 271 15.21 -32.65 -16.69
C PRO A 271 15.11 -33.46 -17.99
N GLU A 272 14.71 -34.73 -17.90
CA GLU A 272 14.46 -35.57 -19.08
C GLU A 272 13.38 -35.01 -19.99
N GLU A 273 12.34 -34.42 -19.41
CA GLU A 273 11.22 -33.80 -20.12
C GLU A 273 11.06 -32.33 -19.70
N ARG A 274 10.86 -31.46 -20.69
CA ARG A 274 10.57 -30.04 -20.47
C ARG A 274 9.19 -29.82 -19.85
N LEU A 275 8.21 -30.61 -20.29
CA LEU A 275 6.82 -30.49 -19.87
C LEU A 275 6.40 -31.72 -19.06
N THR A 276 5.92 -31.51 -17.85
CA THR A 276 5.28 -32.53 -17.01
C THR A 276 3.79 -32.25 -16.91
N VAL A 277 2.96 -33.25 -17.22
CA VAL A 277 1.50 -33.17 -17.08
C VAL A 277 1.07 -33.92 -15.83
N ILE A 278 0.41 -33.22 -14.90
CA ILE A 278 -0.11 -33.80 -13.66
C ILE A 278 -1.57 -34.21 -13.87
N PRO A 279 -1.93 -35.47 -13.62
CA PRO A 279 -3.32 -35.90 -13.72
C PRO A 279 -4.16 -35.36 -12.56
N TYR A 280 -5.45 -35.19 -12.84
CA TYR A 280 -6.46 -35.01 -11.80
C TYR A 280 -6.98 -36.37 -11.30
N SER A 281 -7.53 -36.37 -10.09
CA SER A 281 -8.22 -37.52 -9.51
C SER A 281 -9.73 -37.27 -9.49
N LEU A 282 -10.50 -38.17 -10.14
CA LEU A 282 -11.95 -38.15 -10.03
C LEU A 282 -12.34 -38.50 -8.58
N ARG A 283 -13.03 -37.59 -7.92
CA ARG A 283 -13.59 -37.80 -6.59
C ARG A 283 -15.10 -38.02 -6.69
N ILE A 284 -15.53 -39.26 -6.56
CA ILE A 284 -16.93 -39.65 -6.51
C ILE A 284 -17.47 -39.38 -5.11
N SER A 285 -18.65 -38.75 -5.00
CA SER A 285 -19.21 -38.36 -3.72
C SER A 285 -20.76 -38.44 -3.68
N GLN A 286 -21.37 -37.61 -2.85
CA GLN A 286 -22.79 -37.68 -2.53
C GLN A 286 -23.70 -37.12 -3.63
N SER A 287 -23.26 -36.08 -4.35
CA SER A 287 -24.11 -35.34 -5.30
C SER A 287 -24.48 -36.16 -6.56
N CYS A 288 -23.73 -37.20 -6.88
CA CYS A 288 -24.11 -38.17 -7.91
C CYS A 288 -24.87 -39.40 -7.35
N GLY A 289 -24.92 -39.56 -6.03
CA GLY A 289 -25.63 -40.66 -5.37
C GLY A 289 -24.81 -41.93 -5.15
N CYS A 290 -23.52 -41.95 -5.54
CA CYS A 290 -22.65 -43.14 -5.34
C CYS A 290 -22.22 -43.31 -3.89
N MET A 291 -22.18 -42.23 -3.11
CA MET A 291 -21.85 -42.29 -1.68
C MET A 291 -23.06 -41.91 -0.82
N PRO A 292 -23.25 -42.56 0.35
CA PRO A 292 -24.30 -42.17 1.26
C PRO A 292 -24.03 -40.80 1.87
N THR A 293 -25.11 -40.08 2.21
CA THR A 293 -25.00 -38.83 2.99
C THR A 293 -24.65 -39.17 4.44
N ASP A 294 -23.49 -38.73 4.90
CA ASP A 294 -23.09 -38.90 6.29
C ASP A 294 -23.63 -37.76 7.15
N GLU A 295 -24.50 -38.10 8.13
CA GLU A 295 -25.05 -37.13 9.07
C GLU A 295 -24.10 -36.80 10.23
N GLY A 296 -23.14 -37.68 10.54
CA GLY A 296 -22.24 -37.51 11.67
C GLY A 296 -21.21 -36.38 11.53
N ASP A 297 -20.83 -36.05 10.31
CA ASP A 297 -19.83 -35.02 10.00
C ASP A 297 -20.39 -33.56 10.03
N LYS A 298 -21.72 -33.43 10.04
CA LYS A 298 -22.39 -32.10 10.01
C LYS A 298 -22.04 -31.22 11.22
N VAL A 299 -21.89 -31.80 12.40
CA VAL A 299 -21.61 -31.03 13.63
C VAL A 299 -20.19 -30.47 13.62
N ASN A 300 -19.20 -31.26 13.19
CA ASN A 300 -17.81 -30.82 13.08
C ASN A 300 -17.69 -29.71 12.03
N LYS A 301 -18.35 -29.86 10.87
CA LYS A 301 -18.38 -28.83 9.81
C LYS A 301 -19.04 -27.55 10.27
N LEU A 302 -20.17 -27.63 11.00
CA LEU A 302 -20.80 -26.43 11.57
C LEU A 302 -19.90 -25.73 12.59
N LEU A 303 -19.14 -26.49 13.38
CA LEU A 303 -18.18 -25.92 14.33
C LEU A 303 -17.04 -25.23 13.60
N GLU A 304 -16.48 -25.83 12.55
CA GLU A 304 -15.44 -25.22 11.72
C GLU A 304 -15.91 -23.92 11.06
N LEU A 305 -17.10 -23.93 10.44
CA LEU A 305 -17.72 -22.74 9.86
C LEU A 305 -17.97 -21.64 10.91
N PHE A 306 -18.44 -22.03 12.10
CA PHE A 306 -18.62 -21.10 13.20
C PHE A 306 -17.30 -20.46 13.67
N LEU A 307 -16.23 -21.25 13.77
CA LEU A 307 -14.90 -20.75 14.14
C LEU A 307 -14.31 -19.86 13.04
N ALA A 308 -14.44 -20.25 11.78
CA ALA A 308 -14.01 -19.44 10.65
C ALA A 308 -14.73 -18.07 10.61
N ARG A 309 -16.07 -18.08 10.81
CA ARG A 309 -16.86 -16.86 10.90
C ARG A 309 -16.41 -15.97 12.08
N LYS A 310 -16.20 -16.57 13.26
CA LYS A 310 -15.70 -15.84 14.44
C LYS A 310 -14.34 -15.20 14.21
N ASN A 311 -13.45 -15.89 13.51
CA ASN A 311 -12.15 -15.35 13.14
C ASN A 311 -12.32 -14.17 12.17
N SER A 312 -13.15 -14.31 11.13
CA SER A 312 -13.44 -13.21 10.20
C SER A 312 -14.02 -11.99 10.91
N GLU A 313 -15.00 -12.16 11.80
CA GLU A 313 -15.58 -11.07 12.59
C GLU A 313 -14.52 -10.39 13.49
N ARG A 314 -13.58 -11.16 14.04
CA ARG A 314 -12.45 -10.62 14.83
C ARG A 314 -11.52 -9.79 13.95
N HIS A 315 -11.15 -10.29 12.77
CA HIS A 315 -10.29 -9.57 11.83
C HIS A 315 -10.95 -8.28 11.33
N GLU A 316 -12.25 -8.31 11.01
CA GLU A 316 -12.99 -7.11 10.62
C GLU A 316 -13.00 -6.04 11.72
N ARG A 317 -13.27 -6.44 12.97
CA ARG A 317 -13.23 -5.52 14.10
C ARG A 317 -11.85 -4.88 14.27
N ARG A 318 -10.78 -5.67 14.20
CA ARG A 318 -9.40 -5.16 14.29
C ARG A 318 -9.06 -4.17 13.18
N MET A 319 -9.49 -4.46 11.96
CA MET A 319 -9.29 -3.55 10.84
C MET A 319 -10.07 -2.24 11.01
N PHE A 320 -11.27 -2.32 11.57
CA PHE A 320 -12.05 -1.13 11.90
C PHE A 320 -11.39 -0.27 12.98
N GLU A 321 -10.87 -0.91 14.03
CA GLU A 321 -10.11 -0.25 15.09
C GLU A 321 -8.83 0.41 14.53
N TYR A 322 -8.12 -0.26 13.61
CA TYR A 322 -6.94 0.28 12.96
C TYR A 322 -7.24 1.57 12.20
N ILE A 323 -8.30 1.57 11.39
CA ILE A 323 -8.73 2.77 10.65
C ILE A 323 -9.16 3.90 11.61
N ALA A 324 -9.88 3.57 12.68
CA ALA A 324 -10.37 4.57 13.63
C ALA A 324 -9.24 5.37 14.33
N HIS A 325 -8.03 4.82 14.41
CA HIS A 325 -6.87 5.53 14.97
C HIS A 325 -6.25 6.55 14.01
N THR A 326 -6.65 6.57 12.73
CA THR A 326 -6.05 7.45 11.70
C THR A 326 -6.15 8.93 12.06
N ASP A 327 -7.28 9.35 12.64
CA ASP A 327 -7.52 10.77 12.98
C ASP A 327 -6.55 11.29 14.05
N SER A 328 -6.07 10.41 14.93
CA SER A 328 -5.12 10.75 16.00
C SER A 328 -3.67 10.86 15.50
N LEU A 329 -3.35 10.32 14.31
CA LEU A 329 -1.99 10.32 13.78
C LEU A 329 -1.60 11.69 13.22
N ASN A 330 -0.38 12.14 13.55
CA ASN A 330 0.19 13.39 13.08
C ASN A 330 1.59 13.23 12.45
N SER A 331 2.18 12.03 12.55
CA SER A 331 3.48 11.74 11.95
C SER A 331 3.56 10.27 11.51
N TYR A 332 4.52 9.97 10.62
CA TYR A 332 4.77 8.61 10.17
C TYR A 332 5.31 7.71 11.30
N GLU A 333 6.06 8.27 12.25
CA GLU A 333 6.54 7.55 13.43
C GLU A 333 5.36 6.99 14.25
N GLN A 334 4.32 7.79 14.47
CA GLN A 334 3.11 7.33 15.18
C GLN A 334 2.41 6.19 14.44
N LEU A 335 2.39 6.23 13.09
CA LEU A 335 1.85 5.12 12.30
C LEU A 335 2.69 3.85 12.45
N THR A 336 4.02 3.97 12.50
CA THR A 336 4.91 2.81 12.69
C THR A 336 4.80 2.19 14.09
N GLU A 337 4.41 2.96 15.09
CA GLU A 337 4.07 2.48 16.43
C GLU A 337 2.70 1.80 16.48
N LEU A 338 1.78 2.24 15.62
CA LEU A 338 0.41 1.72 15.58
C LEU A 338 0.32 0.40 14.82
N LEU A 339 0.93 0.29 13.64
CA LEU A 339 0.81 -0.85 12.73
C LEU A 339 1.09 -2.21 13.42
N PRO A 340 2.13 -2.38 14.25
CA PRO A 340 2.40 -3.63 14.95
C PRO A 340 1.28 -4.12 15.86
N GLN A 341 0.43 -3.24 16.35
CA GLN A 341 -0.67 -3.59 17.27
C GLN A 341 -1.80 -4.33 16.53
N PHE A 342 -1.86 -4.19 15.21
CA PHE A 342 -2.91 -4.77 14.36
C PHE A 342 -2.42 -5.94 13.51
N CYS A 343 -1.13 -6.20 13.43
CA CYS A 343 -0.59 -7.40 12.78
C CYS A 343 -0.89 -8.66 13.60
N GLU A 344 -1.33 -9.73 12.94
CA GLU A 344 -1.51 -11.05 13.55
C GLU A 344 -0.33 -11.99 13.30
N CYS A 345 0.53 -11.65 12.36
CA CYS A 345 1.75 -12.36 12.01
C CYS A 345 2.94 -11.39 12.03
N PRO A 346 4.17 -11.89 12.13
CA PRO A 346 5.35 -11.07 11.98
C PRO A 346 5.35 -10.36 10.63
N ALA A 347 5.53 -9.04 10.65
CA ALA A 347 5.45 -8.22 9.46
C ALA A 347 6.49 -7.09 9.47
N TRP A 348 6.93 -6.69 8.30
CA TRP A 348 7.89 -5.62 8.05
C TRP A 348 7.31 -4.68 6.99
N CYS A 349 7.07 -3.45 7.38
CA CYS A 349 6.59 -2.40 6.48
C CYS A 349 7.80 -1.64 5.91
N CYS A 350 8.02 -1.77 4.62
CA CYS A 350 9.15 -1.18 3.91
C CYS A 350 8.63 -0.10 2.97
N ILE A 351 9.10 1.14 3.11
CA ILE A 351 8.61 2.32 2.37
C ILE A 351 9.74 2.97 1.60
N GLU A 352 9.46 3.45 0.41
CA GLU A 352 10.39 4.29 -0.35
C GLU A 352 10.56 5.66 0.33
N LYS A 353 11.81 6.05 0.56
CA LYS A 353 12.17 7.28 1.28
C LYS A 353 11.64 8.54 0.59
N ASP A 354 11.63 8.53 -0.74
CA ASP A 354 11.13 9.64 -1.55
C ASP A 354 9.61 9.83 -1.39
N TYR A 355 8.87 8.75 -1.13
CA TYR A 355 7.46 8.83 -0.80
C TYR A 355 7.20 9.61 0.50
N LEU A 356 8.05 9.43 1.51
CA LEU A 356 7.91 10.10 2.82
C LEU A 356 8.33 11.58 2.79
N ARG A 357 9.26 11.96 1.89
CA ARG A 357 9.76 13.34 1.77
C ARG A 357 8.73 14.32 1.22
N GLY A 358 7.82 13.86 0.35
CA GLY A 358 6.69 14.64 -0.12
C GLY A 358 7.05 15.90 -0.90
N ASP A 359 8.06 15.84 -1.77
CA ASP A 359 8.46 16.99 -2.59
C ASP A 359 7.40 17.37 -3.63
N GLU A 360 7.27 18.69 -3.87
CA GLU A 360 6.24 19.31 -4.74
C GLU A 360 6.38 18.94 -6.24
N SER A 361 7.38 18.15 -6.64
CA SER A 361 7.64 17.70 -8.01
C SER A 361 7.00 16.34 -8.37
N ASP A 362 6.10 15.83 -7.55
CA ASP A 362 5.61 14.44 -7.55
C ASP A 362 4.63 14.06 -8.67
N GLU A 363 4.31 14.91 -9.65
CA GLU A 363 3.28 14.60 -10.66
C GLU A 363 3.75 13.67 -11.80
N GLU A 364 5.06 13.37 -11.96
CA GLU A 364 5.55 12.60 -13.14
C GLU A 364 6.61 11.51 -12.90
N GLN A 365 6.94 11.12 -11.66
CA GLN A 365 7.96 10.06 -11.47
C GLN A 365 7.34 8.69 -11.15
N THR A 366 7.04 7.95 -12.20
CA THR A 366 6.72 6.51 -12.19
C THR A 366 8.01 5.66 -12.20
N GLY A 367 8.90 5.80 -11.27
CA GLY A 367 10.12 5.00 -11.29
C GLY A 367 11.13 5.51 -10.26
N GLY A 368 10.96 5.15 -9.00
CA GLY A 368 11.88 5.55 -7.94
C GLY A 368 13.20 4.79 -8.03
N ASN A 369 14.31 5.50 -8.17
CA ASN A 369 15.63 5.05 -7.73
C ASN A 369 15.80 5.26 -6.22
N GLY A 370 14.68 5.20 -5.46
CA GLY A 370 14.61 5.58 -4.06
C GLY A 370 15.28 4.56 -3.13
N GLU A 371 15.93 5.05 -2.10
CA GLU A 371 16.31 4.23 -0.96
C GLU A 371 15.05 3.72 -0.26
N THR A 372 14.91 2.41 -0.14
CA THR A 372 13.87 1.78 0.67
C THR A 372 14.30 1.76 2.13
N ILE A 373 13.41 2.06 3.03
CA ILE A 373 13.65 2.01 4.47
C ILE A 373 12.68 1.05 5.15
N LEU A 374 13.13 0.35 6.19
CA LEU A 374 12.24 -0.33 7.10
C LEU A 374 11.55 0.72 7.98
N ALA A 375 10.26 0.87 7.81
CA ALA A 375 9.44 1.84 8.52
C ALA A 375 8.81 1.27 9.80
N ALA A 376 8.40 -0.01 9.78
CA ALA A 376 7.83 -0.67 10.95
C ALA A 376 8.16 -2.17 10.96
N HIS A 377 8.31 -2.74 12.13
CA HIS A 377 8.48 -4.18 12.33
C HIS A 377 7.61 -4.67 13.48
N CYS A 378 6.83 -5.71 13.21
CA CYS A 378 5.99 -6.41 14.16
C CYS A 378 6.52 -7.81 14.40
N LYS A 379 6.72 -8.22 15.66
CA LYS A 379 7.03 -9.61 16.03
C LYS A 379 5.77 -10.27 16.57
N ASN A 380 5.43 -11.47 16.06
CA ASN A 380 4.33 -12.25 16.62
C ASN A 380 4.69 -12.68 18.05
N ARG A 381 3.76 -12.50 18.97
CA ARG A 381 3.89 -12.97 20.35
C ARG A 381 2.62 -13.68 20.78
N GLY A 382 2.75 -14.98 20.99
CA GLY A 382 1.77 -15.67 21.81
C GLY A 382 1.67 -15.02 23.19
N ASN A 383 0.51 -14.55 23.55
CA ASN A 383 0.01 -14.14 24.90
C ASN A 383 0.84 -13.19 25.78
N GLU A 384 1.97 -12.61 25.39
CA GLU A 384 2.68 -11.60 26.18
C GLU A 384 2.57 -10.20 25.54
N LYS A 385 2.27 -9.21 26.38
CA LYS A 385 2.15 -7.81 26.00
C LYS A 385 3.39 -7.31 25.26
N PHE A 386 3.16 -6.71 24.11
CA PHE A 386 4.13 -6.11 23.20
C PHE A 386 5.21 -5.28 23.92
N LYS A 387 6.46 -5.72 23.82
CA LYS A 387 7.65 -4.88 23.99
C LYS A 387 8.40 -4.93 22.67
N ASP A 388 7.96 -4.13 21.70
CA ASP A 388 8.58 -4.10 20.39
C ASP A 388 9.60 -3.00 20.30
N THR A 389 10.70 -3.31 19.66
CA THR A 389 11.70 -2.35 19.25
C THR A 389 11.13 -1.67 18.01
N TYR A 390 10.57 -0.46 18.19
CA TYR A 390 10.19 0.39 17.07
C TYR A 390 11.45 0.75 16.30
N VAL A 391 11.48 0.40 15.04
CA VAL A 391 12.60 0.71 14.17
C VAL A 391 12.08 1.56 13.04
N PHE A 392 12.25 2.87 13.15
CA PHE A 392 11.93 3.80 12.08
C PHE A 392 13.20 4.21 11.34
N ASN A 393 13.12 4.26 9.99
CA ASN A 393 14.16 4.79 9.13
C ASN A 393 15.47 3.98 9.09
N VAL A 394 15.39 2.63 9.16
CA VAL A 394 16.54 1.77 8.88
C VAL A 394 16.67 1.57 7.38
N PRO A 395 17.77 2.02 6.75
CA PRO A 395 17.98 1.84 5.32
C PRO A 395 18.10 0.36 4.95
N ILE A 396 17.47 -0.03 3.83
CA ILE A 396 17.57 -1.35 3.24
C ILE A 396 18.58 -1.27 2.09
N GLY A 397 19.58 -2.14 2.10
CA GLY A 397 20.58 -2.20 1.07
C GLY A 397 19.99 -2.45 -0.32
N ARG A 398 20.67 -1.97 -1.37
CA ARG A 398 20.18 -2.08 -2.75
C ARG A 398 19.91 -3.53 -3.17
N ASP A 399 20.70 -4.48 -2.67
CA ASP A 399 20.63 -5.91 -2.95
C ASP A 399 19.89 -6.71 -1.86
N GLU A 400 19.31 -6.02 -0.87
CA GLU A 400 18.56 -6.62 0.24
C GLU A 400 17.06 -6.44 0.05
N LEU A 401 16.27 -7.38 0.60
CA LEU A 401 14.82 -7.27 0.74
C LEU A 401 14.42 -6.83 2.15
N LEU A 402 15.13 -7.30 3.15
CA LEU A 402 14.94 -6.95 4.56
C LEU A 402 16.30 -6.90 5.25
N PRO A 403 16.50 -6.00 6.22
CA PRO A 403 17.71 -6.01 7.05
C PRO A 403 17.80 -7.31 7.85
N GLY A 404 18.94 -7.99 7.76
CA GLY A 404 19.17 -9.24 8.50
C GLY A 404 18.28 -10.41 8.06
N LEU A 405 18.01 -10.54 6.76
CA LEU A 405 17.12 -11.58 6.19
C LEU A 405 17.51 -13.01 6.62
N ASP A 406 18.80 -13.32 6.75
CA ASP A 406 19.26 -14.63 7.22
C ASP A 406 18.84 -14.92 8.68
N ASP A 407 18.88 -13.94 9.56
CA ASP A 407 18.43 -14.10 10.95
C ASP A 407 16.89 -14.22 11.03
N ILE A 408 16.19 -13.60 10.10
CA ILE A 408 14.73 -13.78 9.95
C ILE A 408 14.43 -15.21 9.51
N PHE A 409 15.19 -15.76 8.56
CA PHE A 409 15.05 -17.14 8.12
C PHE A 409 15.46 -18.20 9.16
N ASP A 410 16.26 -17.84 10.16
CA ASP A 410 16.47 -18.73 11.31
C ASP A 410 15.18 -18.94 12.12
N GLN A 411 14.26 -17.98 12.10
CA GLN A 411 13.00 -18.00 12.86
C GLN A 411 11.80 -18.43 12.00
N TYR A 412 11.77 -18.05 10.72
CA TYR A 412 10.64 -18.28 9.81
C TYR A 412 11.10 -19.02 8.55
N ASN A 413 10.21 -19.84 7.98
CA ASN A 413 10.53 -20.64 6.80
C ASN A 413 10.04 -20.03 5.49
N ALA A 414 9.05 -19.15 5.56
CA ALA A 414 8.49 -18.48 4.39
C ALA A 414 8.10 -17.03 4.69
N LEU A 415 8.29 -16.15 3.70
CA LEU A 415 7.95 -14.74 3.77
C LEU A 415 7.15 -14.35 2.52
N LEU A 416 6.03 -13.65 2.70
CA LEU A 416 5.25 -13.01 1.64
C LEU A 416 5.71 -11.56 1.49
N PHE A 417 5.96 -11.12 0.26
CA PHE A 417 6.20 -9.73 -0.12
C PHE A 417 5.07 -9.26 -1.00
N ALA A 418 4.36 -8.25 -0.57
CA ALA A 418 3.21 -7.69 -1.27
C ALA A 418 3.28 -6.16 -1.37
N PRO A 419 2.79 -5.55 -2.47
CA PRO A 419 2.97 -4.12 -2.73
C PRO A 419 2.16 -3.26 -1.77
N LEU A 420 2.75 -2.16 -1.36
CA LEU A 420 2.05 -1.00 -0.82
C LEU A 420 1.91 0.01 -1.95
N SER A 421 0.68 0.32 -2.34
CA SER A 421 0.40 1.22 -3.46
C SER A 421 -0.92 1.95 -3.28
N TYR A 422 -1.01 3.18 -3.79
CA TYR A 422 -2.22 3.96 -3.76
C TYR A 422 -2.34 4.84 -5.01
N GLN A 423 -3.52 4.84 -5.65
CA GLN A 423 -3.82 5.65 -6.84
C GLN A 423 -2.74 5.58 -7.94
N GLY A 424 -2.26 4.39 -8.23
CA GLY A 424 -1.27 4.17 -9.28
C GLY A 424 0.18 4.51 -8.91
N ARG A 425 0.46 4.85 -7.65
CA ARG A 425 1.82 5.09 -7.14
C ARG A 425 2.28 3.96 -6.21
N PHE A 426 3.45 3.42 -6.48
CA PHE A 426 4.12 2.47 -5.59
C PHE A 426 4.73 3.22 -4.39
N MET A 427 4.48 2.71 -3.20
CA MET A 427 4.98 3.29 -1.95
C MET A 427 6.06 2.43 -1.30
N GLY A 428 6.12 1.15 -1.68
CA GLY A 428 6.98 0.16 -1.07
C GLY A 428 6.30 -1.20 -0.97
N TYR A 429 6.63 -1.98 0.05
CA TYR A 429 6.04 -3.31 0.24
C TYR A 429 5.88 -3.67 1.72
N LEU A 430 4.91 -4.53 1.97
CA LEU A 430 4.76 -5.23 3.24
C LEU A 430 5.35 -6.64 3.09
N ALA A 431 6.29 -7.01 3.92
CA ALA A 431 6.72 -8.39 4.08
C ALA A 431 6.01 -9.01 5.28
N SER A 432 5.61 -10.28 5.18
CA SER A 432 4.87 -10.99 6.24
C SER A 432 5.36 -12.42 6.34
N ALA A 433 5.62 -12.90 7.56
CA ALA A 433 5.96 -14.30 7.74
C ALA A 433 4.73 -15.18 7.53
N ILE A 434 4.87 -16.21 6.69
CA ILE A 434 3.85 -17.24 6.46
C ILE A 434 4.10 -18.36 7.45
N ASP A 435 3.17 -18.55 8.39
CA ASP A 435 3.17 -19.73 9.26
C ASP A 435 2.34 -20.85 8.58
N SER A 436 2.80 -22.09 8.66
CA SER A 436 2.49 -23.14 7.70
C SER A 436 1.04 -23.66 7.65
N GLU A 437 0.23 -23.45 8.66
CA GLU A 437 -1.17 -23.93 8.67
C GLU A 437 -2.10 -22.87 9.25
N GLY A 438 -2.76 -22.09 8.37
CA GLY A 438 -3.76 -21.10 8.76
C GLY A 438 -3.38 -19.64 8.49
N PHE A 439 -2.40 -19.41 7.62
CA PHE A 439 -2.08 -18.04 7.21
C PHE A 439 -3.24 -17.45 6.41
N ASP A 440 -3.80 -16.34 6.92
CA ASP A 440 -4.94 -15.67 6.31
C ASP A 440 -4.47 -14.59 5.32
N PHE A 441 -4.41 -14.94 4.03
CA PHE A 441 -4.06 -14.02 2.96
C PHE A 441 -5.03 -12.85 2.84
N LEU A 442 -6.33 -13.07 3.12
CA LEU A 442 -7.35 -12.01 3.07
C LEU A 442 -7.14 -11.00 4.20
N PHE A 443 -6.70 -11.45 5.37
CA PHE A 443 -6.34 -10.55 6.45
C PHE A 443 -5.16 -9.65 6.05
N VAL A 444 -4.11 -10.22 5.44
CA VAL A 444 -2.95 -9.45 4.97
C VAL A 444 -3.35 -8.47 3.87
N GLN A 445 -4.21 -8.87 2.93
CA GLN A 445 -4.75 -7.99 1.90
C GLN A 445 -5.49 -6.79 2.50
N ARG A 446 -6.36 -7.03 3.49
CA ARG A 446 -7.08 -5.96 4.20
C ARG A 446 -6.13 -5.05 4.97
N LEU A 447 -5.12 -5.62 5.63
CA LEU A 447 -4.09 -4.85 6.33
C LEU A 447 -3.33 -3.94 5.36
N ILE A 448 -2.91 -4.44 4.20
CA ILE A 448 -2.25 -3.68 3.14
C ILE A 448 -3.16 -2.55 2.65
N SER A 449 -4.40 -2.86 2.30
CA SER A 449 -5.37 -1.88 1.77
C SER A 449 -5.60 -0.73 2.76
N ASN A 450 -5.80 -1.06 4.04
CA ASN A 450 -5.99 -0.06 5.09
C ASN A 450 -4.71 0.75 5.34
N THR A 451 -3.56 0.09 5.36
CA THR A 451 -2.26 0.75 5.52
C THR A 451 -2.00 1.74 4.39
N ASN A 452 -2.29 1.38 3.14
CA ASN A 452 -2.19 2.25 1.98
C ASN A 452 -3.04 3.53 2.17
N GLN A 453 -4.30 3.36 2.58
CA GLN A 453 -5.22 4.47 2.82
C GLN A 453 -4.76 5.37 3.96
N ILE A 454 -4.25 4.79 5.06
CA ILE A 454 -3.76 5.53 6.21
C ILE A 454 -2.52 6.35 5.84
N PHE A 455 -1.57 5.77 5.12
CA PHE A 455 -0.39 6.49 4.64
C PHE A 455 -0.76 7.72 3.81
N GLU A 456 -1.68 7.60 2.85
CA GLU A 456 -2.12 8.71 2.02
C GLU A 456 -2.90 9.78 2.80
N THR A 457 -3.76 9.36 3.72
CA THR A 457 -4.49 10.28 4.58
C THR A 457 -3.50 11.10 5.43
N LEU A 458 -2.53 10.43 6.02
CA LEU A 458 -1.50 11.07 6.84
C LEU A 458 -0.61 12.01 6.02
N LYS A 459 -0.19 11.59 4.82
CA LYS A 459 0.57 12.42 3.88
C LYS A 459 -0.18 13.71 3.54
N THR A 460 -1.47 13.57 3.22
CA THR A 460 -2.34 14.72 2.92
C THR A 460 -2.46 15.65 4.12
N LYS A 461 -2.65 15.11 5.32
CA LYS A 461 -2.73 15.88 6.57
C LYS A 461 -1.43 16.66 6.82
N ILE A 462 -0.27 16.01 6.70
CA ILE A 462 1.04 16.65 6.87
C ILE A 462 1.27 17.76 5.84
N ARG A 463 0.92 17.51 4.56
CA ARG A 463 1.02 18.52 3.49
C ARG A 463 0.13 19.72 3.77
N LEU A 464 -1.11 19.48 4.16
CA LEU A 464 -2.07 20.53 4.49
C LEU A 464 -1.58 21.37 5.67
N GLN A 465 -1.03 20.74 6.69
CA GLN A 465 -0.50 21.42 7.87
C GLN A 465 0.71 22.30 7.52
N LYS A 466 1.64 21.78 6.69
CA LYS A 466 2.78 22.57 6.16
C LYS A 466 2.30 23.76 5.33
N ALA A 467 1.33 23.56 4.44
CA ALA A 467 0.77 24.62 3.62
C ALA A 467 0.07 25.68 4.49
N TYR A 468 -0.72 25.26 5.48
CA TYR A 468 -1.38 26.16 6.42
C TYR A 468 -0.36 27.01 7.21
N THR A 469 0.70 26.38 7.72
CA THR A 469 1.78 27.09 8.43
C THR A 469 2.48 28.10 7.52
N LYS A 470 2.76 27.73 6.26
CA LYS A 470 3.37 28.62 5.26
C LYS A 470 2.46 29.83 4.96
N VAL A 471 1.16 29.58 4.75
CA VAL A 471 0.18 30.66 4.52
C VAL A 471 0.04 31.54 5.76
N ALA A 472 0.00 30.95 6.96
CA ALA A 472 -0.05 31.71 8.20
C ALA A 472 1.19 32.61 8.38
N ASP A 473 2.39 32.09 8.09
CA ASP A 473 3.63 32.88 8.14
C ASP A 473 3.62 34.01 7.10
N MET A 474 3.14 33.76 5.87
CA MET A 474 2.98 34.80 4.85
C MET A 474 2.02 35.92 5.29
N HIS A 475 0.92 35.58 5.98
CA HIS A 475 -0.02 36.55 6.53
C HIS A 475 0.54 37.35 7.73
N MET A 476 1.59 36.90 8.37
CA MET A 476 2.26 37.54 9.49
C MET A 476 3.41 38.46 9.07
N ARG A 477 3.82 38.43 7.79
CA ARG A 477 4.95 39.22 7.29
C ARG A 477 4.49 40.37 6.42
N ASP A 478 5.30 41.43 6.38
CA ASP A 478 5.14 42.53 5.43
C ASP A 478 5.69 42.10 4.05
N PRO A 479 4.88 42.19 2.98
CA PRO A 479 5.26 41.62 1.68
C PRO A 479 6.44 42.37 1.01
N MET A 480 6.71 43.65 1.42
CA MET A 480 7.79 44.43 0.87
C MET A 480 9.13 44.14 1.57
N THR A 481 9.11 44.01 2.88
CA THR A 481 10.32 43.95 3.70
C THR A 481 10.65 42.53 4.24
N GLY A 482 9.69 41.61 4.24
CA GLY A 482 9.83 40.24 4.74
C GLY A 482 9.85 40.11 6.28
N ILE A 483 9.98 41.22 7.05
CA ILE A 483 9.85 41.18 8.51
C ILE A 483 8.38 41.07 8.93
N TYR A 484 8.08 40.89 10.21
CA TYR A 484 6.70 40.81 10.65
C TYR A 484 5.89 42.09 10.29
N ASN A 485 4.64 41.92 9.93
CA ASN A 485 3.69 43.02 9.90
C ASN A 485 3.13 43.27 11.32
N ARG A 486 2.28 44.27 11.47
CA ARG A 486 1.66 44.64 12.76
C ARG A 486 0.93 43.44 13.42
N ARG A 487 0.22 42.61 12.63
CA ARG A 487 -0.47 41.43 13.13
C ARG A 487 0.52 40.38 13.60
N GLY A 488 1.52 40.08 12.80
CA GLY A 488 2.59 39.12 13.13
C GLY A 488 3.36 39.52 14.37
N PHE A 489 3.59 40.81 14.57
CA PHE A 489 4.21 41.34 15.79
C PHE A 489 3.43 40.91 17.05
N TYR A 490 2.13 41.23 17.12
CA TYR A 490 1.34 40.90 18.32
C TYR A 490 1.22 39.37 18.54
N MET A 491 1.11 38.58 17.47
CA MET A 491 1.11 37.11 17.62
C MET A 491 2.45 36.61 18.17
N ARG A 492 3.57 37.11 17.65
CA ARG A 492 4.89 36.70 18.14
C ARG A 492 5.17 37.13 19.57
N MET A 493 4.63 38.28 19.98
CA MET A 493 4.72 38.74 21.36
C MET A 493 3.90 37.85 22.32
N ALA A 494 2.75 37.35 21.86
CA ALA A 494 1.96 36.37 22.64
C ALA A 494 2.74 35.06 22.85
N ASP A 495 3.35 34.50 21.79
CA ASP A 495 4.19 33.29 21.87
C ASP A 495 5.34 33.46 22.89
N LEU A 496 6.02 34.63 22.87
CA LEU A 496 7.10 34.95 23.81
C LEU A 496 6.60 35.01 25.26
N THR A 497 5.39 35.50 25.46
CA THR A 497 4.77 35.55 26.80
C THR A 497 4.49 34.14 27.33
N GLU A 498 3.96 33.27 26.49
CA GLU A 498 3.68 31.86 26.85
C GLU A 498 4.97 31.08 27.13
N SER A 499 6.07 31.40 26.46
CA SER A 499 7.39 30.78 26.71
C SER A 499 8.07 31.19 28.01
N GLY A 500 7.48 32.13 28.76
CA GLY A 500 7.97 32.59 30.08
C GLY A 500 9.03 33.69 30.02
N ALA A 501 9.32 34.24 28.88
CA ALA A 501 10.22 35.41 28.71
C ALA A 501 9.47 36.69 29.09
N ASN A 502 9.94 37.41 30.14
CA ASN A 502 9.16 38.49 30.75
C ASN A 502 9.80 39.87 30.63
N SER A 503 11.03 40.01 30.13
CA SER A 503 11.75 41.28 30.12
C SER A 503 12.43 41.50 28.76
N PHE A 504 12.16 42.67 28.19
CA PHE A 504 12.61 43.03 26.82
C PHE A 504 12.91 44.52 26.73
N TYR A 505 13.69 44.89 25.71
CA TYR A 505 13.80 46.27 25.23
C TYR A 505 12.98 46.44 23.95
N LEU A 506 12.09 47.43 23.94
CA LEU A 506 11.31 47.79 22.77
C LEU A 506 11.90 49.06 22.14
N PHE A 507 12.10 49.02 20.84
CA PHE A 507 12.56 50.16 20.04
C PHE A 507 11.49 50.51 19.02
N SER A 508 11.17 51.83 18.94
CA SER A 508 10.42 52.43 17.85
C SER A 508 11.41 53.10 16.91
N VAL A 509 11.35 52.76 15.63
CA VAL A 509 12.29 53.20 14.60
C VAL A 509 11.49 53.81 13.45
N ASP A 510 11.91 54.97 12.98
CA ASP A 510 11.30 55.68 11.87
C ASP A 510 12.37 56.05 10.82
N LEU A 511 12.08 55.82 9.54
CA LEU A 511 12.98 56.14 8.45
C LEU A 511 12.94 57.63 8.14
N ASP A 512 14.05 58.33 8.33
CA ASP A 512 14.16 59.74 8.09
C ASP A 512 14.01 60.10 6.60
N LYS A 513 13.22 61.17 6.33
CA LYS A 513 13.09 61.79 5.01
C LYS A 513 12.55 60.89 3.89
N LEU A 514 11.76 59.87 4.18
CA LEU A 514 11.15 59.03 3.14
C LEU A 514 10.38 59.83 2.10
N LYS A 515 9.64 60.87 2.53
CA LYS A 515 8.93 61.75 1.62
C LYS A 515 9.88 62.47 0.65
N TYR A 516 11.02 63.01 1.12
CA TYR A 516 12.03 63.62 0.28
C TYR A 516 12.61 62.64 -0.73
N ILE A 517 12.91 61.42 -0.31
CA ILE A 517 13.41 60.35 -1.19
C ILE A 517 12.36 60.07 -2.29
N ASN A 518 11.09 59.93 -1.92
CA ASN A 518 10.02 59.71 -2.88
C ASN A 518 9.87 60.86 -3.87
N ASP A 519 9.84 62.09 -3.36
CA ASP A 519 9.62 63.26 -4.18
C ASP A 519 10.80 63.58 -5.12
N THR A 520 12.04 63.22 -4.72
CA THR A 520 13.26 63.51 -5.48
C THR A 520 13.68 62.37 -6.42
N PHE A 521 13.55 61.12 -5.98
CA PHE A 521 14.08 59.95 -6.68
C PHE A 521 13.00 58.96 -7.11
N GLY A 522 11.73 59.27 -6.81
CA GLY A 522 10.56 58.45 -7.16
C GLY A 522 10.24 57.34 -6.13
N HIS A 523 9.01 56.84 -6.20
CA HIS A 523 8.49 55.84 -5.24
C HIS A 523 9.32 54.56 -5.20
N TYR A 524 9.91 54.14 -6.33
CA TYR A 524 10.78 52.97 -6.38
C TYR A 524 12.05 53.13 -5.50
N ALA A 525 12.60 54.34 -5.43
CA ALA A 525 13.73 54.67 -4.53
C ALA A 525 13.27 54.65 -3.05
N GLY A 526 12.05 55.13 -2.78
CA GLY A 526 11.46 55.02 -1.45
C GLY A 526 11.21 53.57 -0.99
N ASP A 527 10.73 52.72 -1.89
CA ASP A 527 10.56 51.30 -1.59
C ASP A 527 11.91 50.64 -1.26
N LYS A 528 12.96 50.94 -2.02
CA LYS A 528 14.33 50.47 -1.72
C LYS A 528 14.84 50.99 -0.37
N ALA A 529 14.53 52.25 -0.03
CA ALA A 529 14.92 52.82 1.26
C ALA A 529 14.23 52.11 2.42
N ILE A 530 12.95 51.76 2.29
CA ILE A 530 12.20 51.00 3.27
C ILE A 530 12.80 49.57 3.43
N ILE A 531 13.07 48.89 2.32
CA ILE A 531 13.70 47.54 2.33
C ILE A 531 15.09 47.59 3.00
N ALA A 532 15.90 48.61 2.66
CA ALA A 532 17.21 48.79 3.24
C ALA A 532 17.14 49.06 4.76
N ALA A 533 16.20 49.93 5.19
CA ALA A 533 15.96 50.18 6.61
C ALA A 533 15.55 48.91 7.37
N ALA A 534 14.60 48.13 6.82
CA ALA A 534 14.19 46.87 7.42
C ALA A 534 15.37 45.87 7.59
N ASN A 535 16.23 45.78 6.57
CA ASN A 535 17.41 44.93 6.62
C ASN A 535 18.42 45.38 7.67
N ILE A 536 18.66 46.68 7.79
CA ILE A 536 19.58 47.27 8.77
C ILE A 536 19.05 47.03 10.18
N VAL A 537 17.78 47.35 10.40
CA VAL A 537 17.11 47.19 11.69
C VAL A 537 17.10 45.74 12.16
N SER A 538 16.78 44.83 11.26
CA SER A 538 16.74 43.37 11.56
C SER A 538 18.12 42.79 11.82
N ARG A 539 19.15 43.09 11.00
CA ARG A 539 20.52 42.61 11.21
C ARG A 539 21.12 43.13 12.51
N ALA A 540 20.87 44.40 12.83
CA ALA A 540 21.36 44.99 14.08
C ALA A 540 20.69 44.36 15.31
N ALA A 541 19.46 43.83 15.19
CA ALA A 541 18.72 43.26 16.31
C ALA A 541 19.19 41.83 16.68
N GLY A 542 19.61 41.01 15.70
CA GLY A 542 19.99 39.62 15.91
C GLY A 542 18.83 38.64 15.71
N GLU A 543 19.14 37.34 15.79
CA GLU A 543 18.18 36.25 15.46
C GLU A 543 17.03 36.11 16.46
N ASP A 544 17.26 36.42 17.73
CA ASP A 544 16.26 36.28 18.79
C ASP A 544 15.30 37.49 18.88
N ALA A 545 15.48 38.49 18.05
CA ALA A 545 14.69 39.70 18.08
C ALA A 545 13.40 39.59 17.26
N VAL A 546 12.35 40.26 17.69
CA VAL A 546 11.10 40.45 16.92
C VAL A 546 11.16 41.78 16.20
N CYS A 547 11.30 41.78 14.88
CA CYS A 547 11.31 42.97 14.04
C CYS A 547 10.04 43.05 13.21
N ALA A 548 9.34 44.16 13.25
CA ALA A 548 8.08 44.36 12.55
C ALA A 548 7.99 45.76 11.90
N ARG A 549 7.28 45.81 10.74
CA ARG A 549 6.87 47.04 10.11
C ARG A 549 5.41 47.33 10.42
N PHE A 550 5.13 48.48 11.04
CA PHE A 550 3.77 48.85 11.44
C PHE A 550 3.02 49.63 10.38
N GLY A 551 3.73 50.33 9.53
CA GLY A 551 3.18 51.08 8.39
C GLY A 551 4.20 52.07 7.83
N GLY A 552 4.10 52.41 6.54
CA GLY A 552 4.96 53.42 5.92
C GLY A 552 6.46 53.21 6.20
N ASP A 553 7.00 54.12 7.01
CA ASP A 553 8.39 54.23 7.45
C ASP A 553 8.63 53.79 8.91
N GLU A 554 7.60 53.24 9.59
CA GLU A 554 7.63 52.91 11.02
C GLU A 554 7.94 51.43 11.25
N PHE A 555 8.95 51.17 12.10
CA PHE A 555 9.36 49.80 12.52
C PHE A 555 9.36 49.67 14.05
N ILE A 556 9.00 48.50 14.52
CA ILE A 556 9.09 48.14 15.95
C ILE A 556 10.03 46.96 16.07
N VAL A 557 10.97 47.05 17.03
CA VAL A 557 11.91 45.99 17.32
C VAL A 557 11.85 45.67 18.82
N VAL A 558 11.75 44.37 19.13
CA VAL A 558 11.81 43.87 20.51
C VAL A 558 12.98 42.94 20.64
N ILE A 559 13.86 43.21 21.58
CA ILE A 559 15.07 42.44 21.86
C ILE A 559 14.98 41.91 23.31
N PRO A 560 15.19 40.58 23.56
CA PRO A 560 15.21 40.04 24.92
C PRO A 560 16.26 40.70 25.82
N GLU A 561 15.96 40.82 27.13
CA GLU A 561 16.91 41.31 28.12
C GLU A 561 18.14 40.36 28.18
N GLY A 562 19.34 40.91 28.15
CA GLY A 562 20.59 40.14 28.00
C GLY A 562 21.06 39.97 26.54
N GLY A 563 20.20 40.23 25.53
CA GLY A 563 20.59 40.29 24.12
C GLY A 563 21.02 41.69 23.78
N HIS A 564 22.23 41.97 23.46
CA HIS A 564 22.85 43.18 22.88
C HIS A 564 21.96 44.47 22.73
N ALA A 565 20.93 44.64 23.59
CA ALA A 565 19.95 45.72 23.47
C ALA A 565 20.58 47.09 23.71
N GLU A 566 21.54 47.17 24.63
CA GLU A 566 22.23 48.44 25.00
C GLU A 566 23.01 49.05 23.83
N SER A 567 23.58 48.19 22.96
CA SER A 567 24.33 48.61 21.78
C SER A 567 23.55 48.60 20.48
N TYR A 568 22.23 48.33 20.53
CA TYR A 568 21.38 48.18 19.33
C TYR A 568 21.37 49.47 18.48
N ILE A 569 21.19 50.64 19.10
CA ILE A 569 21.15 51.93 18.41
C ILE A 569 22.47 52.20 17.71
N GLU A 570 23.59 51.89 18.37
CA GLU A 570 24.95 52.08 17.81
C GLU A 570 25.19 51.15 16.61
N ARG A 571 24.75 49.89 16.70
CA ARG A 571 24.80 48.92 15.58
C ARG A 571 23.96 49.41 14.40
N VAL A 572 22.73 49.86 14.62
CA VAL A 572 21.88 50.39 13.54
C VAL A 572 22.57 51.57 12.85
N ASN A 573 23.13 52.53 13.62
CA ASN A 573 23.83 53.67 13.06
C ASN A 573 25.10 53.25 12.26
N THR A 574 25.81 52.26 12.72
CA THR A 574 26.99 51.70 12.03
C THR A 574 26.59 51.05 10.71
N GLU A 575 25.52 50.24 10.69
CA GLU A 575 25.02 49.59 9.48
C GLU A 575 24.43 50.65 8.48
N ALA A 576 23.76 51.68 8.97
CA ALA A 576 23.28 52.78 8.13
C ALA A 576 24.45 53.58 7.51
N ALA A 577 25.50 53.86 8.29
CA ALA A 577 26.70 54.51 7.78
C ALA A 577 27.44 53.63 6.74
N ARG A 578 27.49 52.34 6.95
CA ARG A 578 28.02 51.36 5.99
C ARG A 578 27.25 51.33 4.68
N PHE A 579 25.90 51.33 4.76
CA PHE A 579 25.02 51.41 3.59
C PHE A 579 25.31 52.71 2.80
N ASN A 580 25.35 53.84 3.47
CA ASN A 580 25.59 55.16 2.85
C ASN A 580 27.00 55.25 2.22
N SER A 581 27.99 54.65 2.83
CA SER A 581 29.36 54.60 2.33
C SER A 581 29.51 53.78 1.03
N SER A 582 28.63 52.82 0.79
CA SER A 582 28.62 51.99 -0.42
C SER A 582 28.29 52.76 -1.70
N LYS A 583 27.59 53.92 -1.57
CA LYS A 583 27.11 54.79 -2.68
C LYS A 583 26.38 54.04 -3.80
N GLN A 584 25.71 52.92 -3.45
CA GLN A 584 24.94 52.13 -4.42
C GLN A 584 23.61 52.77 -4.78
N GLU A 585 23.05 53.56 -3.88
CA GLU A 585 21.77 54.23 -4.07
C GLU A 585 21.98 55.78 -4.11
N PRO A 586 21.11 56.53 -4.79
CA PRO A 586 21.24 57.97 -4.93
C PRO A 586 20.85 58.77 -3.69
N PHE A 587 20.40 58.11 -2.63
CA PHE A 587 19.96 58.70 -1.36
C PHE A 587 20.80 58.20 -0.17
N GLU A 588 20.82 59.00 0.88
CA GLU A 588 21.37 58.60 2.17
C GLU A 588 20.25 58.14 3.10
N LEU A 589 20.47 57.01 3.80
CA LEU A 589 19.55 56.40 4.73
C LEU A 589 19.86 56.89 6.16
N GLY A 590 18.88 57.45 6.83
CA GLY A 590 18.93 57.84 8.23
C GLY A 590 17.71 57.28 8.95
N VAL A 591 17.87 56.95 10.20
CA VAL A 591 16.78 56.44 11.06
C VAL A 591 16.76 57.19 12.40
N SER A 592 15.55 57.45 12.89
CA SER A 592 15.34 57.98 14.22
C SER A 592 14.84 56.88 15.14
N ILE A 593 15.47 56.71 16.31
CA ILE A 593 15.22 55.57 17.21
C ILE A 593 14.88 56.07 18.62
N GLY A 594 13.83 55.52 19.19
CA GLY A 594 13.49 55.65 20.61
C GLY A 594 13.34 54.31 21.29
N ASN A 595 13.60 54.22 22.55
CA ASN A 595 13.53 52.94 23.29
C ASN A 595 12.76 53.04 24.60
N ALA A 596 12.20 51.91 25.00
CA ALA A 596 11.55 51.68 26.30
C ALA A 596 11.84 50.28 26.82
N ASN A 597 11.85 50.15 28.14
CA ASN A 597 11.87 48.79 28.75
C ASN A 597 10.45 48.23 28.73
N LEU A 598 10.34 46.96 28.35
CA LEU A 598 9.08 46.26 28.27
C LEU A 598 9.12 45.07 29.23
N LYS A 599 8.22 45.03 30.20
CA LYS A 599 7.90 43.81 30.97
C LYS A 599 6.55 43.31 30.51
N ILE A 600 6.50 42.12 29.90
CA ILE A 600 5.27 41.54 29.39
C ILE A 600 4.56 40.86 30.51
N THR A 601 3.46 41.44 31.02
CA THR A 601 2.51 40.78 31.93
C THR A 601 1.13 40.67 31.28
N ASP A 602 0.84 41.57 30.33
CA ASP A 602 -0.38 41.61 29.52
C ASP A 602 -0.15 42.45 28.26
N ARG A 603 -1.15 42.51 27.37
CA ARG A 603 -1.10 43.26 26.12
C ARG A 603 -1.01 44.78 26.29
N ASP A 604 -1.60 45.30 27.35
CA ASP A 604 -1.62 46.75 27.62
C ASP A 604 -0.21 47.28 27.90
N ASN A 605 0.68 46.46 28.49
CA ASN A 605 2.07 46.83 28.72
C ASN A 605 2.87 47.03 27.43
N ILE A 606 2.56 46.25 26.38
CA ILE A 606 3.19 46.43 25.06
C ILE A 606 2.85 47.78 24.48
N ASP A 607 1.57 48.21 24.52
CA ASP A 607 1.12 49.47 23.98
C ASP A 607 1.65 50.68 24.80
N ILE A 608 1.81 50.51 26.09
CA ILE A 608 2.43 51.53 26.98
C ILE A 608 3.91 51.73 26.62
N ALA A 609 4.66 50.60 26.45
CA ALA A 609 6.06 50.67 26.08
C ALA A 609 6.25 51.25 24.66
N MET A 610 5.38 50.89 23.73
CA MET A 610 5.38 51.47 22.38
C MET A 610 5.21 53.00 22.41
N LYS A 611 4.22 53.51 23.14
CA LYS A 611 4.01 54.98 23.29
C LYS A 611 5.19 55.66 23.92
N ALA A 612 5.86 55.05 24.89
CA ALA A 612 7.05 55.59 25.53
C ALA A 612 8.28 55.62 24.57
N ALA A 613 8.47 54.59 23.81
CA ALA A 613 9.52 54.54 22.78
C ALA A 613 9.26 55.55 21.65
N ASP A 614 8.01 55.63 21.15
CA ASP A 614 7.59 56.58 20.15
C ASP A 614 7.87 58.05 20.55
N LYS A 615 7.58 58.40 21.78
CA LYS A 615 7.88 59.76 22.28
C LYS A 615 9.36 60.06 22.17
N LYS A 616 10.23 59.16 22.56
CA LYS A 616 11.68 59.36 22.47
C LYS A 616 12.18 59.35 21.02
N MET A 617 11.61 58.52 20.17
CA MET A 617 11.90 58.51 18.73
C MET A 617 11.55 59.88 18.09
N TYR A 618 10.39 60.44 18.41
CA TYR A 618 10.00 61.75 17.91
C TYR A 618 10.94 62.87 18.42
N GLU A 619 11.42 62.81 19.65
CA GLU A 619 12.42 63.76 20.19
C GLU A 619 13.76 63.59 19.45
N CYS A 620 14.19 62.39 19.07
CA CYS A 620 15.35 62.10 18.25
C CYS A 620 15.18 62.70 16.85
N LYS A 621 14.03 62.48 16.21
CA LYS A 621 13.70 63.02 14.89
C LYS A 621 13.74 64.55 14.84
N ARG A 622 13.25 65.24 15.91
CA ARG A 622 13.32 66.71 16.03
C ARG A 622 14.79 67.20 16.14
N ARG A 623 15.67 66.52 16.83
CA ARG A 623 17.12 66.85 16.94
C ARG A 623 17.79 66.71 15.57
N HIS A 624 17.61 65.63 14.86
CA HIS A 624 18.12 65.42 13.51
C HIS A 624 17.65 66.51 12.54
N HIS A 625 16.41 67.02 12.68
CA HIS A 625 15.93 68.14 11.90
C HIS A 625 16.53 69.52 12.26
N ALA A 626 16.87 69.72 13.53
CA ALA A 626 17.46 70.99 14.01
C ALA A 626 18.95 71.11 13.65
N GLU A 627 19.72 70.05 13.83
CA GLU A 627 21.15 69.98 13.52
C GLU A 627 21.49 70.16 12.03
N ARG A 628 20.52 69.94 11.13
CA ARG A 628 20.66 70.11 9.68
C ARG A 628 20.22 71.48 9.17
N LYS A 629 19.68 72.35 10.06
CA LYS A 629 19.27 73.77 9.77
C LYS A 629 20.31 74.76 10.29
N SER A 630 21.24 74.34 11.09
CA SER A 630 22.43 75.09 11.53
C SER A 630 23.63 74.70 10.65
#